data_f9681936428d9191c4bbb1d2eec25903
#
_entry.id   f9681936428d9191c4bbb1d2eec25903
#
_cell.length_a   1.000
_cell.length_b   1.000
_cell.length_c   1.000
_cell.angle_alpha   90.00
_cell.angle_beta   90.00
_cell.angle_gamma   90.00
#
_symmetry.space_group_name_H-M   'P 1'
#
loop_
_entity.id
_entity.type
_entity.pdbx_description
1 polymer ?
#
loop_
_entity_poly.entity_id
_entity_poly.type
_entity_poly.pdbx_seq_one_letter_code
_entity_poly.pdbx_strand_id
1 'polypeptide(L)'
;FFPGLLVVFVTWLGARLAVQGELTPGELVAFYGYAAFLVLPLRTTVEAIQKLTRGLVAASRVIRVLRLEPELHSPAEPASAPGSKAELADPASGLVVPAGELTAVVSAIPEDSSALAARLSLTADTDATLGGVRLDELALDTVRQRILLHDTEPRLFTGRLREELDPTGDTDDATIYAAIHAAAAEDVLDALPEELDSEVEERGRSFSGGQRQRLALTRALLADPEILIMDEPTSAVDAHTEARIADRLRAARAGRTTVVMTTSPLVLDRVDRVALLVGGRVVATGPHRDLLAEHAGYRETVTRGEEDW
;
A
#
# COMPACT_ATOMS: atom_id res chain seq x y z
N PHE A 1 32.76 31.42 -1.89
CA PHE A 1 34.13 31.32 -2.37
C PHE A 1 34.40 32.29 -3.54
N PHE A 2 33.59 32.33 -4.60
CA PHE A 2 33.82 33.14 -5.79
C PHE A 2 33.94 34.67 -5.52
N PRO A 3 33.08 35.32 -4.74
CA PRO A 3 33.19 36.75 -4.46
C PRO A 3 34.48 37.11 -3.71
N GLY A 4 34.95 36.25 -2.82
CA GLY A 4 36.20 36.46 -2.08
C GLY A 4 37.43 36.39 -2.97
N LEU A 5 37.49 35.44 -3.92
CA LEU A 5 38.57 35.35 -4.90
C LEU A 5 38.62 36.58 -5.81
N LEU A 6 37.45 37.09 -6.22
CA LEU A 6 37.38 38.30 -7.04
C LEU A 6 37.95 39.50 -6.27
N VAL A 7 37.58 39.69 -5.01
CA VAL A 7 38.12 40.78 -4.18
C VAL A 7 39.63 40.68 -4.03
N VAL A 8 40.16 39.50 -3.75
CA VAL A 8 41.61 39.26 -3.64
C VAL A 8 42.32 39.58 -4.96
N PHE A 9 41.80 39.10 -6.10
CA PHE A 9 42.35 39.35 -7.41
C PHE A 9 42.36 40.84 -7.77
N VAL A 10 41.25 41.53 -7.55
CA VAL A 10 41.09 42.95 -7.84
C VAL A 10 42.00 43.79 -6.93
N THR A 11 42.13 43.43 -5.64
CA THR A 11 43.03 44.11 -4.69
C THR A 11 44.48 43.95 -5.12
N TRP A 12 44.90 42.74 -5.50
CA TRP A 12 46.24 42.45 -6.00
C TRP A 12 46.56 43.22 -7.30
N LEU A 13 45.62 43.23 -8.25
CA LEU A 13 45.79 43.94 -9.53
C LEU A 13 45.91 45.46 -9.31
N GLY A 14 45.02 46.05 -8.49
CA GLY A 14 45.05 47.46 -8.17
C GLY A 14 46.33 47.88 -7.46
N ALA A 15 46.84 47.09 -6.51
CA ALA A 15 48.12 47.33 -5.86
C ALA A 15 49.30 47.26 -6.84
N ARG A 16 49.31 46.31 -7.76
CA ARG A 16 50.31 46.15 -8.79
C ARG A 16 50.36 47.34 -9.73
N LEU A 17 49.23 47.81 -10.24
CA LEU A 17 49.14 48.98 -11.12
C LEU A 17 49.54 50.26 -10.41
N ALA A 18 49.24 50.43 -9.11
CA ALA A 18 49.69 51.59 -8.32
C ALA A 18 51.23 51.59 -8.14
N VAL A 19 51.85 50.42 -7.89
CA VAL A 19 53.32 50.34 -7.76
C VAL A 19 54.02 50.64 -9.11
N GLN A 20 53.39 50.31 -10.23
CA GLN A 20 53.88 50.61 -11.58
C GLN A 20 53.69 52.08 -11.98
N GLY A 21 53.02 52.87 -11.15
CA GLY A 21 52.76 54.29 -11.42
C GLY A 21 51.68 54.56 -12.44
N GLU A 22 50.88 53.53 -12.79
CA GLU A 22 49.78 53.64 -13.74
C GLU A 22 48.47 54.11 -13.10
N LEU A 23 48.39 54.12 -11.74
CA LEU A 23 47.26 54.61 -10.96
C LEU A 23 47.71 55.64 -9.95
N THR A 24 47.03 56.77 -9.89
CA THR A 24 47.17 57.75 -8.80
C THR A 24 46.52 57.24 -7.51
N PRO A 25 46.92 57.74 -6.32
CA PRO A 25 46.31 57.33 -5.07
C PRO A 25 44.78 57.51 -5.04
N GLY A 26 44.25 58.58 -5.67
CA GLY A 26 42.82 58.84 -5.77
C GLY A 26 42.10 57.79 -6.67
N GLU A 27 42.70 57.44 -7.77
CA GLU A 27 42.15 56.37 -8.68
C GLU A 27 42.16 55.01 -8.00
N LEU A 28 43.19 54.70 -7.19
CA LEU A 28 43.26 53.46 -6.42
C LEU A 28 42.11 53.35 -5.41
N VAL A 29 41.79 54.42 -4.70
CA VAL A 29 40.67 54.48 -3.75
C VAL A 29 39.33 54.30 -4.48
N ALA A 30 39.13 54.95 -5.63
CA ALA A 30 37.95 54.81 -6.46
C ALA A 30 37.83 53.38 -6.99
N PHE A 31 38.90 52.74 -7.42
CA PHE A 31 38.95 51.39 -7.89
C PHE A 31 38.50 50.37 -6.84
N TYR A 32 38.97 50.52 -5.58
CA TYR A 32 38.52 49.70 -4.47
C TYR A 32 37.05 49.96 -4.11
N GLY A 33 36.58 51.20 -4.19
CA GLY A 33 35.18 51.56 -3.98
C GLY A 33 34.26 50.84 -4.98
N TYR A 34 34.62 50.85 -6.25
CA TYR A 34 33.87 50.12 -7.29
C TYR A 34 33.96 48.59 -7.14
N ALA A 35 35.12 48.06 -6.75
CA ALA A 35 35.26 46.64 -6.47
C ALA A 35 34.38 46.18 -5.32
N ALA A 36 34.35 46.94 -4.24
CA ALA A 36 33.47 46.68 -3.08
C ALA A 36 31.99 46.77 -3.45
N PHE A 37 31.63 47.75 -4.29
CA PHE A 37 30.25 47.90 -4.77
C PHE A 37 29.79 46.70 -5.61
N LEU A 38 30.67 46.14 -6.45
CA LEU A 38 30.33 44.99 -7.31
C LEU A 38 30.04 43.70 -6.54
N VAL A 39 30.54 43.57 -5.31
CA VAL A 39 30.28 42.37 -4.49
C VAL A 39 28.78 42.15 -4.22
N LEU A 40 28.03 43.22 -3.96
CA LEU A 40 26.62 43.16 -3.63
C LEU A 40 25.77 42.67 -4.84
N PRO A 41 25.83 43.27 -6.03
CA PRO A 41 25.07 42.80 -7.20
C PRO A 41 25.48 41.39 -7.64
N LEU A 42 26.73 40.99 -7.45
CA LEU A 42 27.17 39.62 -7.73
C LEU A 42 26.51 38.62 -6.79
N ARG A 43 26.47 38.96 -5.51
CA ARG A 43 25.78 38.10 -4.52
C ARG A 43 24.30 38.01 -4.80
N THR A 44 23.61 39.13 -5.07
CA THR A 44 22.18 39.13 -5.38
C THR A 44 21.85 38.38 -6.66
N THR A 45 22.75 38.44 -7.68
CA THR A 45 22.60 37.67 -8.91
C THR A 45 22.67 36.15 -8.64
N VAL A 46 23.67 35.71 -7.85
CA VAL A 46 23.77 34.30 -7.44
C VAL A 46 22.55 33.84 -6.68
N GLU A 47 22.07 34.66 -5.74
CA GLU A 47 20.85 34.36 -4.96
C GLU A 47 19.60 34.28 -5.88
N ALA A 48 19.49 35.17 -6.86
CA ALA A 48 18.41 35.17 -7.84
C ALA A 48 18.40 33.88 -8.69
N ILE A 49 19.58 33.47 -9.18
CA ILE A 49 19.73 32.22 -9.95
C ILE A 49 19.36 31.02 -9.08
N GLN A 50 19.81 30.97 -7.82
CA GLN A 50 19.45 29.88 -6.91
C GLN A 50 17.94 29.82 -6.65
N LYS A 51 17.28 30.97 -6.42
CA LYS A 51 15.83 31.04 -6.22
C LYS A 51 15.08 30.58 -7.47
N LEU A 52 15.52 31.01 -8.66
CA LEU A 52 14.94 30.57 -9.93
C LEU A 52 15.07 29.07 -10.12
N THR A 53 16.26 28.51 -9.90
CA THR A 53 16.49 27.07 -10.00
C THR A 53 15.61 26.27 -9.05
N ARG A 54 15.53 26.70 -7.78
CA ARG A 54 14.62 26.06 -6.80
C ARG A 54 13.16 26.17 -7.21
N GLY A 55 12.75 27.32 -7.73
CA GLY A 55 11.39 27.52 -8.26
C GLY A 55 11.06 26.58 -9.41
N LEU A 56 11.97 26.43 -10.38
CA LEU A 56 11.80 25.51 -11.50
C LEU A 56 11.73 24.04 -11.06
N VAL A 57 12.57 23.64 -10.10
CA VAL A 57 12.52 22.28 -9.53
C VAL A 57 11.21 22.04 -8.79
N ALA A 58 10.74 23.01 -7.99
CA ALA A 58 9.46 22.91 -7.31
C ALA A 58 8.28 22.83 -8.31
N ALA A 59 8.28 23.70 -9.33
CA ALA A 59 7.28 23.67 -10.38
C ALA A 59 7.24 22.34 -11.14
N SER A 60 8.41 21.77 -11.47
CA SER A 60 8.47 20.47 -12.14
C SER A 60 7.91 19.33 -11.30
N ARG A 61 8.07 19.38 -9.97
CA ARG A 61 7.46 18.40 -9.04
C ARG A 61 5.94 18.52 -9.03
N VAL A 62 5.42 19.75 -8.95
CA VAL A 62 3.96 20.00 -9.00
C VAL A 62 3.38 19.53 -10.34
N ILE A 63 4.01 19.88 -11.45
CA ILE A 63 3.57 19.45 -12.79
C ILE A 63 3.58 17.92 -12.89
N ARG A 64 4.58 17.25 -12.32
CA ARG A 64 4.63 15.77 -12.31
C ARG A 64 3.42 15.19 -11.58
N VAL A 65 3.05 15.73 -10.41
CA VAL A 65 1.88 15.26 -9.66
C VAL A 65 0.58 15.54 -10.45
N LEU A 66 0.46 16.73 -11.04
CA LEU A 66 -0.73 17.10 -11.84
C LEU A 66 -0.88 16.30 -13.15
N ARG A 67 0.22 15.69 -13.62
CA ARG A 67 0.23 14.82 -14.81
C ARG A 67 0.14 13.34 -14.48
N LEU A 68 -0.05 12.98 -13.20
CA LEU A 68 -0.32 11.58 -12.84
C LEU A 68 -1.66 11.20 -13.43
N GLU A 69 -1.62 10.23 -14.31
CA GLU A 69 -2.81 9.55 -14.82
C GLU A 69 -2.99 8.25 -14.04
N PRO A 70 -4.21 7.82 -13.77
CA PRO A 70 -4.44 6.50 -13.19
C PRO A 70 -3.86 5.41 -14.11
N GLU A 71 -3.21 4.41 -13.53
CA GLU A 71 -2.69 3.27 -14.30
C GLU A 71 -3.84 2.40 -14.86
N LEU A 72 -4.95 2.37 -14.12
CA LEU A 72 -6.13 1.60 -14.50
C LEU A 72 -7.26 2.55 -14.92
N HIS A 73 -7.84 2.26 -16.05
CA HIS A 73 -8.95 3.01 -16.63
C HIS A 73 -10.13 2.07 -16.90
N SER A 74 -11.34 2.57 -16.75
CA SER A 74 -12.49 1.85 -17.29
C SER A 74 -12.41 1.82 -18.82
N PRO A 75 -12.73 0.71 -19.47
CA PRO A 75 -12.86 0.66 -20.91
C PRO A 75 -13.93 1.65 -21.40
N ALA A 76 -13.79 2.14 -22.62
CA ALA A 76 -14.74 3.11 -23.20
C ALA A 76 -16.17 2.52 -23.32
N GLU A 77 -16.26 1.23 -23.56
CA GLU A 77 -17.50 0.46 -23.60
C GLU A 77 -17.37 -0.73 -22.65
N PRO A 78 -17.71 -0.57 -21.37
CA PRO A 78 -17.59 -1.65 -20.40
C PRO A 78 -18.51 -2.82 -20.72
N ALA A 79 -18.01 -4.02 -20.55
CA ALA A 79 -18.84 -5.23 -20.65
C ALA A 79 -19.91 -5.24 -19.53
N SER A 80 -21.02 -5.94 -19.81
CA SER A 80 -22.05 -6.13 -18.80
C SER A 80 -21.51 -6.96 -17.63
N ALA A 81 -21.68 -6.42 -16.42
CA ALA A 81 -21.24 -7.12 -15.22
C ALA A 81 -22.01 -8.44 -15.04
N PRO A 82 -21.34 -9.54 -14.70
CA PRO A 82 -22.01 -10.80 -14.37
C PRO A 82 -22.89 -10.64 -13.13
N GLY A 83 -23.88 -11.50 -12.97
CA GLY A 83 -24.75 -11.52 -11.79
C GLY A 83 -23.97 -11.71 -10.49
N SER A 84 -24.65 -11.49 -9.36
CA SER A 84 -24.09 -11.83 -8.05
C SER A 84 -23.81 -13.33 -7.94
N LYS A 85 -22.80 -13.73 -7.17
CA LYS A 85 -22.34 -15.12 -7.01
C LYS A 85 -21.67 -15.68 -8.30
N ALA A 86 -20.99 -14.83 -9.04
CA ALA A 86 -20.13 -15.26 -10.11
C ALA A 86 -18.81 -15.83 -9.55
N GLU A 87 -18.27 -16.86 -10.19
CA GLU A 87 -16.95 -17.39 -9.85
C GLU A 87 -15.85 -16.40 -10.25
N LEU A 88 -14.79 -16.33 -9.45
CA LEU A 88 -13.58 -15.59 -9.77
C LEU A 88 -12.51 -16.55 -10.24
N ALA A 89 -11.93 -16.33 -11.42
CA ALA A 89 -10.90 -17.21 -11.96
C ALA A 89 -9.70 -16.43 -12.49
N ASP A 90 -8.50 -17.00 -12.33
CA ASP A 90 -7.25 -16.52 -12.93
C ASP A 90 -6.72 -17.57 -13.91
N PRO A 91 -6.94 -17.39 -15.21
CA PRO A 91 -6.48 -18.34 -16.23
C PRO A 91 -4.96 -18.54 -16.26
N ALA A 92 -4.19 -17.49 -15.89
CA ALA A 92 -2.73 -17.54 -15.88
C ALA A 92 -2.20 -18.54 -14.83
N SER A 93 -2.80 -18.59 -13.65
CA SER A 93 -2.45 -19.57 -12.61
C SER A 93 -3.28 -20.87 -12.69
N GLY A 94 -4.43 -20.82 -13.32
CA GLY A 94 -5.41 -21.92 -13.30
C GLY A 94 -6.26 -21.95 -12.02
N LEU A 95 -6.23 -20.89 -11.19
CA LEU A 95 -7.09 -20.80 -10.01
C LEU A 95 -8.53 -20.53 -10.42
N VAL A 96 -9.44 -21.28 -9.80
CA VAL A 96 -10.89 -21.03 -9.84
C VAL A 96 -11.40 -20.95 -8.41
N VAL A 97 -12.05 -19.84 -8.06
CA VAL A 97 -12.65 -19.58 -6.76
C VAL A 97 -14.17 -19.65 -6.90
N PRO A 98 -14.82 -20.70 -6.39
CA PRO A 98 -16.26 -20.82 -6.43
C PRO A 98 -16.94 -19.71 -5.62
N ALA A 99 -18.11 -19.28 -6.09
CA ALA A 99 -18.85 -18.25 -5.39
C ALA A 99 -19.34 -18.73 -4.03
N GLY A 100 -19.19 -17.88 -3.01
CA GLY A 100 -19.66 -18.14 -1.65
C GLY A 100 -18.80 -19.10 -0.83
N GLU A 101 -17.65 -19.54 -1.35
CA GLU A 101 -16.69 -20.37 -0.62
C GLU A 101 -15.54 -19.54 -0.02
N LEU A 102 -15.00 -20.04 1.08
CA LEU A 102 -13.76 -19.58 1.68
C LEU A 102 -12.61 -20.44 1.12
N THR A 103 -11.84 -19.89 0.19
CA THR A 103 -10.73 -20.56 -0.47
C THR A 103 -9.40 -20.03 0.04
N ALA A 104 -8.50 -20.92 0.48
CA ALA A 104 -7.11 -20.53 0.76
C ALA A 104 -6.21 -20.80 -0.46
N VAL A 105 -5.20 -19.94 -0.62
CA VAL A 105 -4.09 -20.16 -1.56
C VAL A 105 -2.82 -20.30 -0.74
N VAL A 106 -2.10 -21.39 -0.96
CA VAL A 106 -0.85 -21.71 -0.27
C VAL A 106 0.29 -21.65 -1.27
N SER A 107 1.32 -20.88 -0.98
CA SER A 107 2.56 -20.84 -1.75
C SER A 107 3.78 -20.82 -0.82
N ALA A 108 4.85 -21.50 -1.21
CA ALA A 108 6.14 -21.40 -0.54
C ALA A 108 6.87 -20.07 -0.85
N ILE A 109 6.40 -19.33 -1.85
CA ILE A 109 6.95 -18.07 -2.33
C ILE A 109 5.89 -16.99 -2.14
N PRO A 110 6.03 -16.08 -1.14
CA PRO A 110 5.03 -15.04 -0.87
C PRO A 110 4.73 -14.14 -2.07
N GLU A 111 5.72 -13.85 -2.90
CA GLU A 111 5.59 -13.02 -4.10
C GLU A 111 4.61 -13.64 -5.13
N ASP A 112 4.56 -14.97 -5.24
CA ASP A 112 3.61 -15.65 -6.12
C ASP A 112 2.17 -15.44 -5.64
N SER A 113 1.94 -15.51 -4.32
CA SER A 113 0.63 -15.28 -3.70
C SER A 113 0.19 -13.82 -3.87
N SER A 114 1.07 -12.86 -3.57
CA SER A 114 0.77 -11.43 -3.70
C SER A 114 0.53 -11.04 -5.16
N ALA A 115 1.30 -11.61 -6.11
CA ALA A 115 1.08 -11.38 -7.54
C ALA A 115 -0.29 -11.93 -8.01
N LEU A 116 -0.69 -13.09 -7.50
CA LEU A 116 -2.02 -13.64 -7.76
C LEU A 116 -3.13 -12.78 -7.16
N ALA A 117 -2.97 -12.34 -5.90
CA ALA A 117 -3.92 -11.44 -5.24
C ALA A 117 -4.10 -10.13 -6.02
N ALA A 118 -3.00 -9.55 -6.53
CA ALA A 118 -3.02 -8.35 -7.35
C ALA A 118 -3.78 -8.55 -8.67
N ARG A 119 -3.60 -9.70 -9.35
CA ARG A 119 -4.34 -10.03 -10.58
C ARG A 119 -5.82 -10.22 -10.32
N LEU A 120 -6.19 -10.96 -9.25
CA LEU A 120 -7.58 -11.23 -8.88
C LEU A 120 -8.35 -9.96 -8.46
N SER A 121 -7.65 -8.92 -8.03
CA SER A 121 -8.23 -7.63 -7.60
C SER A 121 -8.12 -6.51 -8.63
N LEU A 122 -7.59 -6.79 -9.83
CA LEU A 122 -7.31 -5.78 -10.86
C LEU A 122 -6.42 -4.63 -10.33
N THR A 123 -5.46 -4.94 -9.46
CA THR A 123 -4.40 -3.98 -9.04
C THR A 123 -3.10 -4.17 -9.82
N ALA A 124 -3.06 -5.16 -10.72
CA ALA A 124 -2.04 -5.41 -11.73
C ALA A 124 -2.70 -5.87 -13.03
N ASP A 125 -1.94 -5.84 -14.12
CA ASP A 125 -2.38 -6.40 -15.41
C ASP A 125 -2.83 -7.85 -15.25
N THR A 126 -4.00 -8.18 -15.81
CA THR A 126 -4.62 -9.47 -15.53
C THR A 126 -5.51 -9.98 -16.67
N ASP A 127 -5.53 -11.31 -16.80
CA ASP A 127 -6.54 -12.05 -17.55
C ASP A 127 -7.62 -12.64 -16.64
N ALA A 128 -7.63 -12.27 -15.35
CA ALA A 128 -8.61 -12.78 -14.39
C ALA A 128 -10.04 -12.41 -14.83
N THR A 129 -10.96 -13.32 -14.55
CA THR A 129 -12.35 -13.20 -14.97
C THR A 129 -13.30 -13.31 -13.79
N LEU A 130 -14.42 -12.59 -13.88
CA LEU A 130 -15.56 -12.73 -12.99
C LEU A 130 -16.73 -13.26 -13.80
N GLY A 131 -17.20 -14.47 -13.51
CA GLY A 131 -18.27 -15.12 -14.28
C GLY A 131 -17.94 -15.25 -15.78
N GLY A 132 -16.67 -15.44 -16.12
CA GLY A 132 -16.20 -15.59 -17.49
C GLY A 132 -15.95 -14.26 -18.23
N VAL A 133 -16.26 -13.09 -17.62
CA VAL A 133 -15.95 -11.77 -18.18
C VAL A 133 -14.63 -11.29 -17.58
N ARG A 134 -13.69 -10.81 -18.40
CA ARG A 134 -12.40 -10.30 -17.93
C ARG A 134 -12.61 -9.08 -17.02
N LEU A 135 -11.80 -8.97 -15.96
CA LEU A 135 -11.91 -7.87 -15.02
C LEU A 135 -11.59 -6.50 -15.67
N ASP A 136 -10.65 -6.48 -16.60
CA ASP A 136 -10.24 -5.27 -17.33
C ASP A 136 -11.26 -4.83 -18.39
N GLU A 137 -12.22 -5.70 -18.76
CA GLU A 137 -13.35 -5.35 -19.63
C GLU A 137 -14.53 -4.78 -18.83
N LEU A 138 -14.56 -4.91 -17.52
CA LEU A 138 -15.61 -4.36 -16.67
C LEU A 138 -15.35 -2.88 -16.35
N ALA A 139 -16.41 -2.16 -15.98
CA ALA A 139 -16.23 -0.82 -15.42
C ALA A 139 -15.41 -0.91 -14.12
N LEU A 140 -14.39 -0.08 -14.00
CA LEU A 140 -13.46 -0.12 -12.85
C LEU A 140 -14.20 0.05 -11.50
N ASP A 141 -15.22 0.92 -11.47
CA ASP A 141 -16.04 1.12 -10.26
C ASP A 141 -16.82 -0.14 -9.89
N THR A 142 -17.29 -0.91 -10.88
CA THR A 142 -17.96 -2.21 -10.65
C THR A 142 -17.00 -3.22 -10.03
N VAL A 143 -15.77 -3.31 -10.54
CA VAL A 143 -14.75 -4.21 -9.98
C VAL A 143 -14.44 -3.82 -8.53
N ARG A 144 -14.19 -2.53 -8.27
CA ARG A 144 -13.86 -2.00 -6.93
C ARG A 144 -14.97 -2.15 -5.91
N GLN A 145 -16.24 -2.08 -6.33
CA GLN A 145 -17.39 -2.32 -5.47
C GLN A 145 -17.56 -3.80 -5.12
N ARG A 146 -17.20 -4.70 -6.02
CA ARG A 146 -17.41 -6.14 -5.85
C ARG A 146 -16.23 -6.87 -5.25
N ILE A 147 -15.00 -6.44 -5.57
CA ILE A 147 -13.75 -7.10 -5.17
C ILE A 147 -12.91 -6.14 -4.34
N LEU A 148 -12.61 -6.54 -3.11
CA LEU A 148 -11.72 -5.81 -2.21
C LEU A 148 -10.47 -6.65 -1.92
N LEU A 149 -9.30 -6.04 -2.09
CA LEU A 149 -8.02 -6.58 -1.63
C LEU A 149 -7.66 -5.99 -0.28
N HIS A 150 -7.50 -6.85 0.73
CA HIS A 150 -6.86 -6.54 2.00
C HIS A 150 -5.37 -6.91 1.91
N ASP A 151 -4.53 -5.89 1.86
CA ASP A 151 -3.09 -6.00 1.64
C ASP A 151 -2.35 -6.42 2.93
N THR A 152 -1.18 -7.01 2.78
CA THR A 152 -0.29 -7.46 3.87
C THR A 152 0.18 -6.30 4.77
N GLU A 153 0.40 -5.10 4.19
CA GLU A 153 0.81 -3.89 4.91
C GLU A 153 -0.32 -2.85 5.00
N PRO A 154 -1.30 -3.06 5.87
CA PRO A 154 -2.43 -2.16 5.98
C PRO A 154 -2.01 -0.78 6.50
N ARG A 155 -2.50 0.25 5.84
CA ARG A 155 -2.28 1.65 6.26
C ARG A 155 -3.54 2.19 6.92
N LEU A 156 -3.35 2.78 8.09
CA LEU A 156 -4.37 3.57 8.76
C LEU A 156 -4.11 5.05 8.49
N PHE A 157 -5.17 5.80 8.21
CA PHE A 157 -5.09 7.23 8.00
C PHE A 157 -5.28 7.98 9.32
N THR A 158 -4.84 9.23 9.36
CA THR A 158 -5.03 10.11 10.50
C THR A 158 -6.49 10.57 10.55
N GLY A 159 -7.10 10.50 11.72
CA GLY A 159 -8.50 10.89 11.94
C GLY A 159 -9.11 10.12 13.09
N ARG A 160 -10.42 10.17 13.23
CA ARG A 160 -11.13 9.36 14.23
C ARG A 160 -11.14 7.89 13.80
N LEU A 161 -11.02 6.99 14.76
CA LEU A 161 -11.05 5.55 14.48
C LEU A 161 -12.34 5.14 13.75
N ARG A 162 -13.48 5.72 14.12
CA ARG A 162 -14.76 5.51 13.42
C ARG A 162 -14.66 5.84 11.93
N GLU A 163 -14.12 7.01 11.60
CA GLU A 163 -13.97 7.47 10.20
C GLU A 163 -12.96 6.62 9.42
N GLU A 164 -11.96 6.08 10.12
CA GLU A 164 -10.99 5.15 9.54
C GLU A 164 -11.60 3.78 9.23
N LEU A 165 -12.47 3.29 10.11
CA LEU A 165 -13.14 1.99 9.94
C LEU A 165 -14.31 2.07 8.95
N ASP A 166 -15.10 3.14 9.01
CA ASP A 166 -16.23 3.42 8.13
C ASP A 166 -16.11 4.82 7.49
N PRO A 167 -15.37 4.93 6.37
CA PRO A 167 -15.19 6.22 5.68
C PRO A 167 -16.49 6.81 5.10
N THR A 168 -17.53 6.02 4.91
CA THR A 168 -18.83 6.47 4.40
C THR A 168 -19.70 7.07 5.49
N GLY A 169 -19.50 6.65 6.74
CA GLY A 169 -20.27 7.08 7.90
C GLY A 169 -21.71 6.56 7.94
N ASP A 170 -22.01 5.57 7.09
CA ASP A 170 -23.37 5.04 6.93
C ASP A 170 -23.65 3.82 7.84
N THR A 171 -22.63 3.30 8.53
CA THR A 171 -22.72 2.05 9.32
C THR A 171 -23.10 2.33 10.76
N ASP A 172 -24.05 1.59 11.28
CA ASP A 172 -24.44 1.67 12.69
C ASP A 172 -23.37 1.06 13.62
N ASP A 173 -23.38 1.47 14.88
CA ASP A 173 -22.42 1.01 15.88
C ASP A 173 -22.44 -0.51 16.07
N ALA A 174 -23.62 -1.12 16.04
CA ALA A 174 -23.75 -2.57 16.23
C ALA A 174 -23.00 -3.35 15.14
N THR A 175 -23.08 -2.87 13.90
CA THR A 175 -22.37 -3.45 12.75
C THR A 175 -20.85 -3.21 12.86
N ILE A 176 -20.42 -2.02 13.32
CA ILE A 176 -19.00 -1.72 13.57
C ILE A 176 -18.44 -2.66 14.64
N TYR A 177 -19.13 -2.79 15.79
CA TYR A 177 -18.70 -3.71 16.86
C TYR A 177 -18.70 -5.18 16.42
N ALA A 178 -19.65 -5.60 15.58
CA ALA A 178 -19.66 -6.96 15.01
C ALA A 178 -18.42 -7.22 14.12
N ALA A 179 -18.01 -6.24 13.32
CA ALA A 179 -16.79 -6.35 12.50
C ALA A 179 -15.51 -6.34 13.36
N ILE A 180 -15.44 -5.50 14.40
CA ILE A 180 -14.37 -5.50 15.40
C ILE A 180 -14.27 -6.88 16.07
N HIS A 181 -15.40 -7.46 16.45
CA HIS A 181 -15.45 -8.81 17.00
C HIS A 181 -14.94 -9.85 15.99
N ALA A 182 -15.36 -9.79 14.73
CA ALA A 182 -14.92 -10.72 13.70
C ALA A 182 -13.41 -10.66 13.46
N ALA A 183 -12.83 -9.46 13.53
CA ALA A 183 -11.38 -9.23 13.42
C ALA A 183 -10.62 -9.49 14.74
N ALA A 184 -11.29 -9.92 15.81
CA ALA A 184 -10.72 -10.08 17.16
C ALA A 184 -9.96 -8.83 17.66
N ALA A 185 -10.52 -7.64 17.42
CA ALA A 185 -9.89 -6.35 17.71
C ALA A 185 -10.52 -5.65 18.95
N GLU A 186 -11.30 -6.36 19.77
CA GLU A 186 -11.98 -5.80 20.95
C GLU A 186 -10.98 -5.18 21.94
N ASP A 187 -9.87 -5.88 22.21
CA ASP A 187 -8.82 -5.41 23.11
C ASP A 187 -8.12 -4.13 22.60
N VAL A 188 -8.09 -3.91 21.29
CA VAL A 188 -7.57 -2.67 20.70
C VAL A 188 -8.48 -1.51 21.03
N LEU A 189 -9.79 -1.72 20.90
CA LEU A 189 -10.79 -0.71 21.20
C LEU A 189 -10.85 -0.41 22.71
N ASP A 190 -10.87 -1.44 23.56
CA ASP A 190 -10.90 -1.32 25.01
C ASP A 190 -9.67 -0.56 25.59
N ALA A 191 -8.54 -0.58 24.87
CA ALA A 191 -7.34 0.15 25.26
C ALA A 191 -7.38 1.64 24.91
N LEU A 192 -8.36 2.09 24.13
CA LEU A 192 -8.49 3.47 23.69
C LEU A 192 -9.40 4.27 24.65
N PRO A 193 -9.03 5.50 25.02
CA PRO A 193 -9.76 6.29 26.02
C PRO A 193 -11.17 6.71 25.60
N GLU A 194 -11.39 6.86 24.29
CA GLU A 194 -12.67 7.29 23.70
C GLU A 194 -13.18 6.27 22.69
N GLU A 195 -12.73 5.00 22.78
CA GLU A 195 -13.14 3.90 21.90
C GLU A 195 -13.10 4.31 20.41
N LEU A 196 -14.28 4.24 19.73
CA LEU A 196 -14.40 4.58 18.30
C LEU A 196 -14.15 6.08 18.00
N ASP A 197 -14.28 6.96 18.98
CA ASP A 197 -14.05 8.40 18.80
C ASP A 197 -12.59 8.80 19.05
N SER A 198 -11.74 7.86 19.46
CA SER A 198 -10.30 8.09 19.66
C SER A 198 -9.59 8.48 18.37
N GLU A 199 -8.60 9.38 18.48
CA GLU A 199 -7.80 9.79 17.33
C GLU A 199 -6.74 8.76 16.97
N VAL A 200 -6.66 8.43 15.69
CA VAL A 200 -5.61 7.62 15.06
C VAL A 200 -4.49 8.54 14.58
N GLU A 201 -3.28 8.31 15.08
CA GLU A 201 -2.09 9.03 14.60
C GLU A 201 -1.71 8.62 13.17
N GLU A 202 -0.90 9.46 12.52
CA GLU A 202 -0.40 9.21 11.16
C GLU A 202 0.19 7.79 11.03
N ARG A 203 -0.35 7.02 10.08
CA ARG A 203 0.00 5.61 9.83
C ARG A 203 -0.26 4.67 11.01
N GLY A 204 -1.12 5.06 11.96
CA GLY A 204 -1.42 4.25 13.12
C GLY A 204 -0.20 3.93 13.99
N ARG A 205 0.72 4.89 14.19
CA ARG A 205 1.98 4.69 14.94
C ARG A 205 1.76 4.31 16.40
N SER A 206 0.62 4.69 16.97
CA SER A 206 0.23 4.32 18.33
C SER A 206 -0.14 2.85 18.49
N PHE A 207 -0.38 2.13 17.38
CA PHE A 207 -0.76 0.72 17.40
C PHE A 207 0.43 -0.19 17.07
N SER A 208 0.44 -1.40 17.66
CA SER A 208 1.34 -2.47 17.27
C SER A 208 1.03 -2.99 15.85
N GLY A 209 1.92 -3.79 15.25
CA GLY A 209 1.68 -4.39 13.92
C GLY A 209 0.40 -5.19 13.87
N GLY A 210 0.20 -6.10 14.84
CA GLY A 210 -1.00 -6.92 14.92
C GLY A 210 -2.29 -6.13 15.22
N GLN A 211 -2.20 -5.04 15.99
CA GLN A 211 -3.34 -4.15 16.21
C GLN A 211 -3.74 -3.44 14.93
N ARG A 212 -2.77 -2.88 14.17
CA ARG A 212 -3.05 -2.25 12.85
C ARG A 212 -3.67 -3.24 11.88
N GLN A 213 -3.14 -4.47 11.83
CA GLN A 213 -3.66 -5.51 10.94
C GLN A 213 -5.11 -5.86 11.27
N ARG A 214 -5.46 -6.01 12.56
CA ARG A 214 -6.82 -6.31 13.01
C ARG A 214 -7.79 -5.14 12.73
N LEU A 215 -7.37 -3.88 12.93
CA LEU A 215 -8.18 -2.71 12.58
C LEU A 215 -8.44 -2.61 11.07
N ALA A 216 -7.42 -2.87 10.25
CA ALA A 216 -7.60 -2.89 8.80
C ALA A 216 -8.47 -4.06 8.32
N LEU A 217 -8.37 -5.23 8.98
CA LEU A 217 -9.29 -6.35 8.75
C LEU A 217 -10.73 -5.98 9.12
N THR A 218 -10.94 -5.26 10.24
CA THR A 218 -12.25 -4.70 10.62
C THR A 218 -12.80 -3.84 9.51
N ARG A 219 -12.01 -2.90 8.96
CA ARG A 219 -12.42 -2.05 7.83
C ARG A 219 -12.80 -2.86 6.60
N ALA A 220 -12.02 -3.89 6.26
CA ALA A 220 -12.31 -4.76 5.13
C ALA A 220 -13.61 -5.56 5.31
N LEU A 221 -13.90 -6.00 6.53
CA LEU A 221 -15.15 -6.71 6.86
C LEU A 221 -16.36 -5.78 6.86
N LEU A 222 -16.21 -4.53 7.32
CA LEU A 222 -17.26 -3.52 7.28
C LEU A 222 -17.65 -3.14 5.85
N ALA A 223 -16.69 -3.09 4.94
CA ALA A 223 -16.96 -2.83 3.53
C ALA A 223 -17.84 -3.92 2.89
N ASP A 224 -17.94 -5.09 3.50
CA ASP A 224 -18.73 -6.28 3.09
C ASP A 224 -18.76 -6.53 1.57
N PRO A 225 -17.61 -6.59 0.89
CA PRO A 225 -17.56 -6.79 -0.56
C PRO A 225 -18.13 -8.18 -0.92
N GLU A 226 -18.60 -8.34 -2.15
CA GLU A 226 -19.01 -9.66 -2.65
C GLU A 226 -17.84 -10.65 -2.61
N ILE A 227 -16.65 -10.19 -2.97
CA ILE A 227 -15.41 -10.96 -2.98
C ILE A 227 -14.35 -10.23 -2.14
N LEU A 228 -13.90 -10.87 -1.09
CA LEU A 228 -12.81 -10.36 -0.25
C LEU A 228 -11.55 -11.21 -0.49
N ILE A 229 -10.47 -10.56 -0.91
CA ILE A 229 -9.16 -11.17 -1.07
C ILE A 229 -8.27 -10.64 0.06
N MET A 230 -7.62 -11.54 0.79
CA MET A 230 -6.75 -11.19 1.91
C MET A 230 -5.36 -11.79 1.72
N ASP A 231 -4.34 -10.94 1.75
CA ASP A 231 -2.96 -11.37 1.64
C ASP A 231 -2.32 -11.36 3.04
N GLU A 232 -2.02 -12.55 3.57
CA GLU A 232 -1.44 -12.80 4.90
C GLU A 232 -2.12 -11.99 6.03
N PRO A 233 -3.47 -12.10 6.19
CA PRO A 233 -4.24 -11.21 7.07
C PRO A 233 -3.93 -11.36 8.56
N THR A 234 -3.18 -12.39 8.95
CA THR A 234 -2.86 -12.74 10.34
C THR A 234 -1.36 -12.84 10.64
N SER A 235 -0.50 -12.43 9.70
CA SER A 235 0.97 -12.57 9.82
C SER A 235 1.61 -11.83 11.01
N ALA A 236 0.94 -10.81 11.56
CA ALA A 236 1.47 -10.00 12.67
C ALA A 236 0.76 -10.27 14.02
N VAL A 237 -0.08 -11.31 14.12
CA VAL A 237 -0.81 -11.65 15.34
C VAL A 237 -0.31 -12.95 15.95
N ASP A 238 -0.52 -13.14 17.26
CA ASP A 238 -0.20 -14.39 17.94
C ASP A 238 -1.18 -15.52 17.57
N ALA A 239 -0.74 -16.78 17.74
CA ALA A 239 -1.51 -17.96 17.35
C ALA A 239 -2.91 -18.06 18.01
N HIS A 240 -3.07 -17.56 19.24
CA HIS A 240 -4.37 -17.58 19.91
C HIS A 240 -5.34 -16.58 19.26
N THR A 241 -4.87 -15.38 18.96
CA THR A 241 -5.64 -14.36 18.26
C THR A 241 -5.93 -14.79 16.81
N GLU A 242 -4.97 -15.40 16.13
CA GLU A 242 -5.16 -15.96 14.80
C GLU A 242 -6.25 -17.02 14.75
N ALA A 243 -6.26 -17.97 15.67
CA ALA A 243 -7.31 -18.99 15.75
C ALA A 243 -8.70 -18.37 15.94
N ARG A 244 -8.82 -17.33 16.78
CA ARG A 244 -10.07 -16.59 16.95
C ARG A 244 -10.52 -15.90 15.69
N ILE A 245 -9.58 -15.24 14.97
CA ILE A 245 -9.87 -14.59 13.69
C ILE A 245 -10.36 -15.63 12.68
N ALA A 246 -9.68 -16.76 12.54
CA ALA A 246 -10.03 -17.80 11.59
C ALA A 246 -11.45 -18.35 11.82
N ASP A 247 -11.83 -18.65 13.08
CA ASP A 247 -13.16 -19.11 13.43
C ASP A 247 -14.24 -18.05 13.15
N ARG A 248 -13.98 -16.80 13.53
CA ARG A 248 -14.94 -15.70 13.40
C ARG A 248 -15.09 -15.22 11.95
N LEU A 249 -13.99 -15.21 11.17
CA LEU A 249 -13.99 -14.86 9.77
C LEU A 249 -14.90 -15.80 8.95
N ARG A 250 -14.80 -17.13 9.19
CA ARG A 250 -15.67 -18.10 8.54
C ARG A 250 -17.15 -17.79 8.78
N ALA A 251 -17.52 -17.42 10.00
CA ALA A 251 -18.89 -17.06 10.36
C ALA A 251 -19.31 -15.73 9.72
N ALA A 252 -18.46 -14.70 9.79
CA ALA A 252 -18.74 -13.37 9.26
C ALA A 252 -18.86 -13.36 7.73
N ARG A 253 -18.15 -14.25 7.03
CA ARG A 253 -18.15 -14.35 5.57
C ARG A 253 -18.97 -15.52 5.02
N ALA A 254 -19.85 -16.11 5.82
CA ALA A 254 -20.68 -17.24 5.40
C ALA A 254 -21.50 -16.90 4.15
N GLY A 255 -21.33 -17.66 3.06
CA GLY A 255 -21.99 -17.44 1.78
C GLY A 255 -21.46 -16.28 0.94
N ARG A 256 -20.36 -15.64 1.37
CA ARG A 256 -19.59 -14.63 0.64
C ARG A 256 -18.30 -15.26 0.11
N THR A 257 -17.90 -14.90 -1.11
CA THR A 257 -16.64 -15.37 -1.69
C THR A 257 -15.47 -14.74 -0.95
N THR A 258 -14.56 -15.57 -0.47
CA THR A 258 -13.37 -15.09 0.26
C THR A 258 -12.15 -15.87 -0.15
N VAL A 259 -11.07 -15.18 -0.46
CA VAL A 259 -9.76 -15.78 -0.80
C VAL A 259 -8.75 -15.33 0.25
N VAL A 260 -8.04 -16.29 0.84
CA VAL A 260 -7.00 -16.02 1.85
C VAL A 260 -5.68 -16.59 1.35
N MET A 261 -4.70 -15.71 1.10
CA MET A 261 -3.32 -16.13 0.85
C MET A 261 -2.67 -16.37 2.21
N THR A 262 -2.32 -17.60 2.54
CA THR A 262 -1.71 -17.93 3.84
C THR A 262 -1.10 -19.31 3.84
N THR A 263 -0.11 -19.50 4.73
CA THR A 263 0.47 -20.81 5.04
C THR A 263 0.09 -21.29 6.45
N SER A 264 -0.69 -20.50 7.22
CA SER A 264 -1.06 -20.82 8.60
C SER A 264 -2.01 -22.03 8.69
N PRO A 265 -1.63 -23.11 9.41
CA PRO A 265 -2.50 -24.25 9.64
C PRO A 265 -3.82 -23.88 10.32
N LEU A 266 -3.80 -22.87 11.20
CA LEU A 266 -4.98 -22.42 11.96
C LEU A 266 -6.06 -21.86 11.04
N VAL A 267 -5.67 -21.14 9.99
CA VAL A 267 -6.58 -20.63 8.97
C VAL A 267 -6.98 -21.75 8.00
N LEU A 268 -6.00 -22.56 7.55
CA LEU A 268 -6.22 -23.64 6.58
C LEU A 268 -7.22 -24.70 7.08
N ASP A 269 -7.28 -24.96 8.38
CA ASP A 269 -8.28 -25.84 8.98
C ASP A 269 -9.74 -25.33 8.90
N ARG A 270 -9.93 -24.04 8.61
CA ARG A 270 -11.24 -23.35 8.61
C ARG A 270 -11.78 -23.05 7.22
N VAL A 271 -10.96 -23.23 6.17
CA VAL A 271 -11.38 -22.96 4.80
C VAL A 271 -12.16 -24.14 4.19
N ASP A 272 -12.96 -23.86 3.17
CA ASP A 272 -13.70 -24.87 2.44
C ASP A 272 -12.81 -25.61 1.45
N ARG A 273 -11.82 -24.89 0.89
CA ARG A 273 -10.91 -25.38 -0.15
C ARG A 273 -9.54 -24.73 -0.02
N VAL A 274 -8.52 -25.48 -0.41
CA VAL A 274 -7.14 -24.97 -0.53
C VAL A 274 -6.68 -25.19 -1.97
N ALA A 275 -5.96 -24.22 -2.52
CA ALA A 275 -5.22 -24.31 -3.77
C ALA A 275 -3.72 -24.18 -3.47
N LEU A 276 -2.91 -25.16 -3.88
CA LEU A 276 -1.46 -25.10 -3.80
C LEU A 276 -0.90 -24.45 -5.05
N LEU A 277 -0.19 -23.34 -4.85
CA LEU A 277 0.47 -22.54 -5.90
C LEU A 277 1.97 -22.85 -5.91
N VAL A 278 2.50 -23.25 -7.06
CA VAL A 278 3.93 -23.50 -7.28
C VAL A 278 4.35 -22.83 -8.58
N GLY A 279 5.32 -21.91 -8.50
CA GLY A 279 5.80 -21.16 -9.66
C GLY A 279 4.67 -20.41 -10.37
N GLY A 280 3.76 -19.80 -9.59
CA GLY A 280 2.63 -19.02 -10.09
C GLY A 280 1.48 -19.86 -10.70
N ARG A 281 1.50 -21.19 -10.56
CA ARG A 281 0.45 -22.09 -11.09
C ARG A 281 -0.13 -22.96 -10.01
N VAL A 282 -1.43 -23.18 -10.07
CA VAL A 282 -2.13 -24.13 -9.19
C VAL A 282 -1.79 -25.56 -9.63
N VAL A 283 -1.19 -26.32 -8.73
CA VAL A 283 -0.76 -27.72 -8.97
C VAL A 283 -1.67 -28.74 -8.27
N ALA A 284 -2.37 -28.33 -7.22
CA ALA A 284 -3.32 -29.17 -6.50
C ALA A 284 -4.41 -28.31 -5.87
N THR A 285 -5.62 -28.85 -5.77
CA THR A 285 -6.75 -28.24 -5.06
C THR A 285 -7.52 -29.32 -4.30
N GLY A 286 -7.95 -28.99 -3.08
CA GLY A 286 -8.71 -29.92 -2.26
C GLY A 286 -8.91 -29.40 -0.84
N PRO A 287 -9.57 -30.14 0.04
CA PRO A 287 -9.61 -29.88 1.47
C PRO A 287 -8.20 -29.93 2.08
N HIS A 288 -7.95 -29.08 3.09
CA HIS A 288 -6.67 -29.01 3.78
C HIS A 288 -6.13 -30.39 4.22
N ARG A 289 -6.98 -31.21 4.82
CA ARG A 289 -6.61 -32.53 5.33
C ARG A 289 -6.20 -33.50 4.26
N ASP A 290 -6.88 -33.47 3.12
CA ASP A 290 -6.58 -34.36 1.99
C ASP A 290 -5.23 -33.98 1.37
N LEU A 291 -4.97 -32.68 1.17
CA LEU A 291 -3.70 -32.19 0.67
C LEU A 291 -2.54 -32.48 1.64
N LEU A 292 -2.74 -32.40 2.95
CA LEU A 292 -1.74 -32.80 3.93
C LEU A 292 -1.40 -34.29 3.83
N ALA A 293 -2.38 -35.13 3.58
CA ALA A 293 -2.17 -36.60 3.47
C ALA A 293 -1.49 -36.97 2.15
N GLU A 294 -1.92 -36.37 1.04
CA GLU A 294 -1.62 -36.85 -0.31
C GLU A 294 -0.50 -36.09 -1.02
N HIS A 295 -0.26 -34.79 -0.64
CA HIS A 295 0.67 -33.94 -1.37
C HIS A 295 1.89 -33.54 -0.54
N ALA A 296 3.06 -34.16 -0.83
CA ALA A 296 4.29 -33.93 -0.05
C ALA A 296 4.75 -32.47 -0.07
N GLY A 297 4.72 -31.78 -1.23
CA GLY A 297 5.10 -30.37 -1.32
C GLY A 297 4.16 -29.43 -0.57
N TYR A 298 2.87 -29.75 -0.48
CA TYR A 298 1.94 -29.01 0.35
C TYR A 298 2.29 -29.14 1.82
N ARG A 299 2.50 -30.37 2.29
CA ARG A 299 2.91 -30.67 3.68
C ARG A 299 4.17 -29.91 4.04
N GLU A 300 5.20 -29.98 3.21
CA GLU A 300 6.47 -29.27 3.43
C GLU A 300 6.28 -27.75 3.54
N THR A 301 5.41 -27.16 2.69
CA THR A 301 5.14 -25.72 2.72
C THR A 301 4.44 -25.30 4.02
N VAL A 302 3.44 -26.06 4.47
CA VAL A 302 2.63 -25.72 5.65
C VAL A 302 3.36 -26.02 6.96
N THR A 303 4.21 -27.08 7.02
CA THR A 303 4.93 -27.45 8.26
C THR A 303 6.26 -26.71 8.45
N ARG A 304 6.82 -26.08 7.43
CA ARG A 304 8.03 -25.23 7.61
C ARG A 304 7.84 -24.08 8.59
N GLY A 305 6.64 -23.59 8.78
CA GLY A 305 6.30 -22.59 9.79
C GLY A 305 6.31 -23.10 11.23
N GLU A 306 6.36 -24.43 11.46
CA GLU A 306 6.40 -25.03 12.80
C GLU A 306 7.82 -25.28 13.30
N GLU A 307 8.85 -25.31 12.44
CA GLU A 307 10.24 -25.57 12.80
C GLU A 307 11.05 -24.32 13.20
N ASP A 308 10.52 -23.14 12.96
CA ASP A 308 11.21 -21.84 13.22
C ASP A 308 10.80 -21.17 14.55
N TRP A 309 10.24 -21.95 15.54
CA TRP A 309 9.87 -21.47 16.89
C TRP A 309 10.64 -22.13 18.01
#